data_ea24d7721336ccb6f203e3969acd415a
#
_entry.id   ea24d7721336ccb6f203e3969acd415a
#
_cell.length_a   1.000
_cell.length_b   1.000
_cell.length_c   1.000
_cell.angle_alpha   90.00
_cell.angle_beta   90.00
_cell.angle_gamma   90.00
#
_symmetry.space_group_name_H-M   'P 1'
#
loop_
_entity.id
_entity.type
_entity.pdbx_description
1 polymer ?
#
loop_
_entity_poly.entity_id
_entity_poly.type
_entity_poly.pdbx_seq_one_letter_code
_entity_poly.pdbx_strand_id
1 'polypeptide(L)'
;MTPRPAATSAVAGMTMVTVGSMTANLASYVLALLASRWLGPAGYSEFASLLAAQLVLAVPALALQTVVAREVVLGDGDAALRGLGRRCAVIVAVIAAALVVPVAAVLDTGVGATAAALLTAPLLVLLATEQGLLQGRGRFGELSVILAATGIAKVVPAVAVLAIGGRAGSALAAAAIGTAVVAAGARVLAGRDGAVAGAERAAPVGVAAVLRASQVQLALIALSSADLLLTRVVLDESQAGQYALGAVATKAAFWLPAAVGVVLYPRMASPAHSARAVRSALGVLVGLGAVTVAGAALVAPLAPILVGQEYAPVQGLLWLFALDGACLAVLQGALLSAIARERTRLALAAWVALAAEVALILGFASTIRQLITIAVVTAALAAAVVSVAALRGADSAGR
;
A
#
# COMPACT_ATOMS: atom_id res chain seq x y z
N MET A 1 12.48 -33.24 -27.89
CA MET A 1 11.27 -32.47 -27.54
C MET A 1 11.02 -32.67 -26.07
N THR A 2 11.60 -31.81 -25.22
CA THR A 2 11.40 -31.85 -23.77
C THR A 2 10.24 -30.87 -23.41
N PRO A 3 9.31 -31.28 -22.54
CA PRO A 3 8.14 -30.46 -22.25
C PRO A 3 8.53 -29.20 -21.45
N ARG A 4 7.89 -28.10 -21.78
CA ARG A 4 8.00 -26.80 -21.08
C ARG A 4 7.45 -26.90 -19.65
N PRO A 5 8.28 -26.91 -18.59
CA PRO A 5 7.78 -26.82 -17.21
C PRO A 5 7.52 -25.36 -16.74
N ALA A 6 7.80 -24.35 -17.58
CA ALA A 6 7.92 -22.98 -17.12
C ALA A 6 6.59 -22.26 -16.78
N ALA A 7 5.48 -22.60 -17.41
CA ALA A 7 4.23 -21.86 -17.19
C ALA A 7 3.48 -22.28 -15.91
N THR A 8 3.48 -23.56 -15.58
CA THR A 8 2.84 -24.10 -14.36
C THR A 8 3.58 -23.68 -13.08
N SER A 9 4.92 -23.61 -13.13
CA SER A 9 5.72 -23.15 -11.98
C SER A 9 5.56 -21.66 -11.70
N ALA A 10 5.44 -20.83 -12.74
CA ALA A 10 5.22 -19.39 -12.58
C ALA A 10 3.83 -19.08 -11.97
N VAL A 11 2.78 -19.76 -12.43
CA VAL A 11 1.42 -19.62 -11.89
C VAL A 11 1.38 -20.06 -10.42
N ALA A 12 1.99 -21.19 -10.08
CA ALA A 12 2.07 -21.65 -8.69
C ALA A 12 2.84 -20.65 -7.80
N GLY A 13 3.95 -20.10 -8.30
CA GLY A 13 4.71 -19.07 -7.58
C GLY A 13 3.90 -17.80 -7.32
N MET A 14 3.18 -17.31 -8.34
CA MET A 14 2.30 -16.14 -8.19
C MET A 14 1.17 -16.40 -7.18
N THR A 15 0.57 -17.59 -7.20
CA THR A 15 -0.47 -17.97 -6.23
C THR A 15 0.07 -17.97 -4.81
N MET A 16 1.28 -18.51 -4.57
CA MET A 16 1.93 -18.51 -3.25
C MET A 16 2.16 -17.08 -2.73
N VAL A 17 2.70 -16.19 -3.57
CA VAL A 17 2.93 -14.78 -3.22
C VAL A 17 1.62 -14.08 -2.88
N THR A 18 0.56 -14.36 -3.65
CA THR A 18 -0.78 -13.81 -3.38
C THR A 18 -1.30 -14.28 -2.02
N VAL A 19 -1.20 -15.56 -1.71
CA VAL A 19 -1.62 -16.10 -0.40
C VAL A 19 -0.84 -15.42 0.74
N GLY A 20 0.49 -15.28 0.60
CA GLY A 20 1.31 -14.58 1.59
C GLY A 20 0.89 -13.13 1.80
N SER A 21 0.64 -12.40 0.72
CA SER A 21 0.17 -11.00 0.78
C SER A 21 -1.24 -10.88 1.37
N MET A 22 -2.16 -11.79 1.00
CA MET A 22 -3.52 -11.80 1.57
C MET A 22 -3.51 -12.10 3.07
N THR A 23 -2.62 -13.00 3.53
CA THR A 23 -2.44 -13.27 4.95
C THR A 23 -1.98 -12.01 5.70
N ALA A 24 -1.02 -11.28 5.14
CA ALA A 24 -0.55 -10.02 5.73
C ALA A 24 -1.65 -8.94 5.77
N ASN A 25 -2.44 -8.81 4.71
CA ASN A 25 -3.55 -7.86 4.66
C ASN A 25 -4.65 -8.22 5.65
N LEU A 26 -5.05 -9.51 5.72
CA LEU A 26 -6.05 -9.98 6.69
C LEU A 26 -5.61 -9.72 8.12
N ALA A 27 -4.35 -10.03 8.45
CA ALA A 27 -3.79 -9.74 9.76
C ALA A 27 -3.86 -8.22 10.08
N SER A 28 -3.57 -7.36 9.10
CA SER A 28 -3.66 -5.90 9.27
C SER A 28 -5.09 -5.40 9.50
N TYR A 29 -6.10 -6.02 8.87
CA TYR A 29 -7.51 -5.69 9.14
C TYR A 29 -7.95 -6.15 10.53
N VAL A 30 -7.52 -7.34 10.97
CA VAL A 30 -7.77 -7.81 12.34
C VAL A 30 -7.14 -6.85 13.36
N LEU A 31 -5.91 -6.41 13.13
CA LEU A 31 -5.27 -5.40 13.98
C LEU A 31 -6.07 -4.10 14.01
N ALA A 32 -6.56 -3.61 12.88
CA ALA A 32 -7.35 -2.39 12.81
C ALA A 32 -8.64 -2.49 13.63
N LEU A 33 -9.36 -3.62 13.54
CA LEU A 33 -10.59 -3.87 14.31
C LEU A 33 -10.30 -3.98 15.81
N LEU A 34 -9.25 -4.69 16.22
CA LEU A 34 -8.90 -4.83 17.62
C LEU A 34 -8.37 -3.51 18.20
N ALA A 35 -7.54 -2.81 17.45
CA ALA A 35 -7.01 -1.50 17.86
C ALA A 35 -8.13 -0.46 18.01
N SER A 36 -9.10 -0.40 17.09
CA SER A 36 -10.24 0.52 17.21
C SER A 36 -11.06 0.24 18.46
N ARG A 37 -11.26 -1.05 18.81
CA ARG A 37 -12.03 -1.44 19.99
C ARG A 37 -11.31 -1.14 21.31
N TRP A 38 -10.00 -1.38 21.38
CA TRP A 38 -9.24 -1.26 22.64
C TRP A 38 -8.69 0.15 22.89
N LEU A 39 -8.39 0.90 21.85
CA LEU A 39 -7.91 2.27 21.99
C LEU A 39 -9.02 3.31 22.05
N GLY A 40 -10.25 2.95 21.65
CA GLY A 40 -11.33 3.91 21.44
C GLY A 40 -11.04 4.88 20.26
N PRO A 41 -11.98 5.77 19.90
CA PRO A 41 -11.82 6.62 18.73
C PRO A 41 -10.58 7.52 18.77
N ALA A 42 -10.32 8.21 19.87
CA ALA A 42 -9.16 9.12 19.98
C ALA A 42 -7.82 8.38 19.84
N GLY A 43 -7.61 7.31 20.59
CA GLY A 43 -6.38 6.51 20.50
C GLY A 43 -6.22 5.79 19.17
N TYR A 44 -7.33 5.36 18.57
CA TYR A 44 -7.31 4.75 17.25
C TYR A 44 -7.00 5.77 16.14
N SER A 45 -7.45 7.02 16.27
CA SER A 45 -7.08 8.11 15.39
C SER A 45 -5.56 8.31 15.34
N GLU A 46 -4.89 8.37 16.49
CA GLU A 46 -3.42 8.45 16.58
C GLU A 46 -2.77 7.25 15.88
N PHE A 47 -3.19 6.03 16.24
CA PHE A 47 -2.64 4.79 15.69
C PHE A 47 -2.77 4.72 14.15
N ALA A 48 -3.97 4.98 13.62
CA ALA A 48 -4.25 4.87 12.19
C ALA A 48 -3.56 5.95 11.35
N SER A 49 -3.53 7.21 11.85
CA SER A 49 -2.85 8.32 11.17
C SER A 49 -1.34 8.08 11.12
N LEU A 50 -0.73 7.60 12.19
CA LEU A 50 0.69 7.26 12.20
C LEU A 50 1.02 6.07 11.28
N LEU A 51 0.14 5.07 11.18
CA LEU A 51 0.28 4.00 10.19
C LEU A 51 0.17 4.51 8.76
N ALA A 52 -0.73 5.47 8.49
CA ALA A 52 -0.85 6.09 7.18
C ALA A 52 0.41 6.90 6.82
N ALA A 53 0.93 7.70 7.74
CA ALA A 53 2.20 8.42 7.56
C ALA A 53 3.38 7.46 7.29
N GLN A 54 3.47 6.37 8.06
CA GLN A 54 4.45 5.30 7.84
C GLN A 54 4.32 4.69 6.44
N LEU A 55 3.10 4.42 5.97
CA LEU A 55 2.85 3.82 4.66
C LEU A 55 3.32 4.73 3.52
N VAL A 56 3.03 6.04 3.61
CA VAL A 56 3.51 7.02 2.64
C VAL A 56 5.05 7.06 2.61
N LEU A 57 5.68 7.09 3.79
CA LEU A 57 7.13 7.13 3.89
C LEU A 57 7.80 5.82 3.44
N ALA A 58 7.10 4.69 3.52
CA ALA A 58 7.59 3.38 3.10
C ALA A 58 7.42 3.09 1.59
N VAL A 59 6.82 3.98 0.81
CA VAL A 59 6.63 3.79 -0.65
C VAL A 59 7.93 3.45 -1.39
N PRO A 60 9.09 4.06 -1.08
CA PRO A 60 10.35 3.67 -1.72
C PRO A 60 10.69 2.19 -1.56
N ALA A 61 10.21 1.51 -0.49
CA ALA A 61 10.41 0.08 -0.30
C ALA A 61 9.75 -0.76 -1.40
N LEU A 62 8.51 -0.42 -1.79
CA LEU A 62 7.77 -1.13 -2.85
C LEU A 62 8.48 -1.00 -4.21
N ALA A 63 8.95 0.21 -4.52
CA ALA A 63 9.71 0.46 -5.75
C ALA A 63 11.06 -0.25 -5.74
N LEU A 64 11.76 -0.23 -4.59
CA LEU A 64 13.04 -0.91 -4.42
C LEU A 64 12.91 -2.43 -4.63
N GLN A 65 11.87 -3.06 -4.09
CA GLN A 65 11.62 -4.48 -4.29
C GLN A 65 11.55 -4.83 -5.77
N THR A 66 10.79 -4.07 -6.56
CA THR A 66 10.63 -4.31 -8.00
C THR A 66 11.90 -4.04 -8.79
N VAL A 67 12.64 -2.98 -8.43
CA VAL A 67 13.94 -2.65 -9.04
C VAL A 67 14.94 -3.76 -8.75
N VAL A 68 15.09 -4.17 -7.49
CA VAL A 68 16.02 -5.25 -7.08
C VAL A 68 15.66 -6.56 -7.80
N ALA A 69 14.37 -6.93 -7.84
CA ALA A 69 13.94 -8.15 -8.53
C ALA A 69 14.31 -8.14 -10.02
N ARG A 70 14.16 -6.99 -10.69
CA ARG A 70 14.55 -6.80 -12.08
C ARG A 70 16.05 -6.94 -12.28
N GLU A 71 16.85 -6.27 -11.44
CA GLU A 71 18.32 -6.25 -11.58
C GLU A 71 18.95 -7.62 -11.27
N VAL A 72 18.35 -8.41 -10.37
CA VAL A 72 18.72 -9.83 -10.17
C VAL A 72 18.56 -10.63 -11.47
N VAL A 73 17.44 -10.47 -12.16
CA VAL A 73 17.19 -11.15 -13.45
C VAL A 73 18.18 -10.69 -14.53
N LEU A 74 18.64 -9.45 -14.45
CA LEU A 74 19.64 -8.89 -15.35
C LEU A 74 21.09 -9.27 -14.97
N GLY A 75 21.30 -9.98 -13.85
CA GLY A 75 22.59 -10.52 -13.44
C GLY A 75 23.41 -9.64 -12.51
N ASP A 76 22.83 -8.61 -11.87
CA ASP A 76 23.53 -7.81 -10.87
C ASP A 76 23.78 -8.64 -9.60
N GLY A 77 24.95 -8.42 -8.98
CA GLY A 77 25.36 -9.16 -7.79
C GLY A 77 24.65 -8.69 -6.52
N ASP A 78 24.44 -9.63 -5.61
CA ASP A 78 23.77 -9.40 -4.32
C ASP A 78 24.37 -8.27 -3.49
N ALA A 79 25.70 -8.16 -3.48
CA ALA A 79 26.39 -7.14 -2.68
C ALA A 79 26.06 -5.72 -3.16
N ALA A 80 26.00 -5.53 -4.48
CA ALA A 80 25.63 -4.25 -5.09
C ALA A 80 24.19 -3.87 -4.78
N LEU A 81 23.25 -4.82 -4.94
CA LEU A 81 21.83 -4.60 -4.68
C LEU A 81 21.54 -4.34 -3.21
N ARG A 82 22.18 -5.07 -2.30
CA ARG A 82 22.11 -4.78 -0.85
C ARG A 82 22.77 -3.44 -0.50
N GLY A 83 23.81 -3.04 -1.24
CA GLY A 83 24.40 -1.70 -1.15
C GLY A 83 23.41 -0.60 -1.51
N LEU A 84 22.67 -0.79 -2.60
CA LEU A 84 21.57 0.10 -3.00
C LEU A 84 20.49 0.15 -1.92
N GLY A 85 20.03 -0.99 -1.41
CA GLY A 85 19.03 -1.08 -0.35
C GLY A 85 19.44 -0.34 0.92
N ARG A 86 20.70 -0.48 1.36
CA ARG A 86 21.23 0.26 2.51
C ARG A 86 21.26 1.77 2.28
N ARG A 87 21.66 2.24 1.11
CA ARG A 87 21.62 3.67 0.76
C ARG A 87 20.20 4.22 0.81
N CYS A 88 19.25 3.53 0.21
CA CYS A 88 17.84 3.91 0.29
C CYS A 88 17.33 3.92 1.74
N ALA A 89 17.67 2.90 2.54
CA ALA A 89 17.27 2.82 3.94
C ALA A 89 17.84 3.97 4.79
N VAL A 90 19.11 4.35 4.57
CA VAL A 90 19.72 5.51 5.25
C VAL A 90 19.01 6.81 4.88
N ILE A 91 18.73 7.02 3.59
CA ILE A 91 17.99 8.22 3.14
C ILE A 91 16.63 8.28 3.80
N VAL A 92 15.87 7.17 3.77
CA VAL A 92 14.54 7.09 4.40
C VAL A 92 14.64 7.28 5.92
N ALA A 93 15.68 6.74 6.58
CA ALA A 93 15.90 6.94 8.02
C ALA A 93 16.18 8.40 8.38
N VAL A 94 16.99 9.11 7.59
CA VAL A 94 17.24 10.54 7.78
C VAL A 94 15.98 11.36 7.59
N ILE A 95 15.22 11.08 6.52
CA ILE A 95 13.93 11.75 6.28
C ILE A 95 12.94 11.42 7.41
N ALA A 96 12.83 10.16 7.83
CA ALA A 96 11.98 9.74 8.93
C ALA A 96 12.31 10.51 10.21
N ALA A 97 13.59 10.55 10.59
CA ALA A 97 14.06 11.26 11.79
C ALA A 97 13.75 12.76 11.72
N ALA A 98 13.98 13.39 10.57
CA ALA A 98 13.67 14.81 10.36
C ALA A 98 12.16 15.10 10.44
N LEU A 99 11.32 14.14 10.03
CA LEU A 99 9.86 14.29 10.02
C LEU A 99 9.19 13.96 11.36
N VAL A 100 9.88 13.32 12.33
CA VAL A 100 9.26 12.94 13.63
C VAL A 100 8.60 14.12 14.31
N VAL A 101 9.34 15.21 14.52
CA VAL A 101 8.83 16.36 15.25
C VAL A 101 7.76 17.12 14.45
N PRO A 102 7.95 17.46 13.16
CA PRO A 102 6.90 18.14 12.39
C PRO A 102 5.61 17.30 12.28
N VAL A 103 5.71 16.00 12.05
CA VAL A 103 4.54 15.12 11.95
C VAL A 103 3.83 15.00 13.30
N ALA A 104 4.59 14.84 14.39
CA ALA A 104 4.01 14.82 15.74
C ALA A 104 3.24 16.11 16.05
N ALA A 105 3.79 17.28 15.68
CA ALA A 105 3.16 18.57 15.89
C ALA A 105 1.90 18.77 15.01
N VAL A 106 1.96 18.38 13.73
CA VAL A 106 0.82 18.55 12.80
C VAL A 106 -0.32 17.60 13.11
N LEU A 107 0.00 16.35 13.46
CA LEU A 107 -1.00 15.32 13.76
C LEU A 107 -1.42 15.31 15.25
N ASP A 108 -0.87 16.18 16.06
CA ASP A 108 -1.08 16.21 17.51
C ASP A 108 -0.91 14.81 18.15
N THR A 109 0.27 14.20 17.93
CA THR A 109 0.59 12.85 18.38
C THR A 109 1.83 12.83 19.26
N GLY A 110 1.97 11.79 20.08
CA GLY A 110 3.17 11.63 20.90
C GLY A 110 4.45 11.48 20.06
N VAL A 111 5.51 12.23 20.36
CA VAL A 111 6.81 12.17 19.64
C VAL A 111 7.34 10.72 19.62
N GLY A 112 7.22 9.97 20.73
CA GLY A 112 7.63 8.57 20.80
C GLY A 112 6.81 7.65 19.90
N ALA A 113 5.50 7.85 19.81
CA ALA A 113 4.61 7.11 18.92
C ALA A 113 4.93 7.40 17.45
N THR A 114 5.13 8.67 17.12
CA THR A 114 5.52 9.13 15.78
C THR A 114 6.89 8.55 15.37
N ALA A 115 7.87 8.57 16.27
CA ALA A 115 9.18 7.96 16.02
C ALA A 115 9.05 6.45 15.78
N ALA A 116 8.29 5.73 16.59
CA ALA A 116 8.06 4.30 16.41
C ALA A 116 7.43 3.96 15.05
N ALA A 117 6.47 4.77 14.59
CA ALA A 117 5.86 4.60 13.28
C ALA A 117 6.83 4.92 12.14
N LEU A 118 7.40 6.13 12.12
CA LEU A 118 8.20 6.59 10.97
C LEU A 118 9.52 5.83 10.84
N LEU A 119 10.21 5.52 11.96
CA LEU A 119 11.46 4.76 11.93
C LEU A 119 11.28 3.26 11.59
N THR A 120 10.04 2.80 11.45
CA THR A 120 9.75 1.49 10.84
C THR A 120 9.97 1.51 9.32
N ALA A 121 9.82 2.66 8.64
CA ALA A 121 9.96 2.74 7.18
C ALA A 121 11.34 2.30 6.67
N PRO A 122 12.49 2.70 7.24
CA PRO A 122 13.79 2.18 6.80
C PRO A 122 13.95 0.67 6.99
N LEU A 123 13.30 0.07 8.00
CA LEU A 123 13.30 -1.39 8.18
C LEU A 123 12.53 -2.08 7.04
N LEU A 124 11.42 -1.49 6.60
CA LEU A 124 10.66 -1.96 5.43
C LEU A 124 11.49 -1.85 4.15
N VAL A 125 12.33 -0.83 3.99
CA VAL A 125 13.25 -0.70 2.85
C VAL A 125 14.29 -1.81 2.84
N LEU A 126 14.88 -2.14 3.99
CA LEU A 126 15.82 -3.26 4.11
C LEU A 126 15.14 -4.60 3.81
N LEU A 127 13.93 -4.81 4.35
CA LEU A 127 13.12 -6.00 4.09
C LEU A 127 12.79 -6.14 2.61
N ALA A 128 12.37 -5.06 1.96
CA ALA A 128 12.03 -5.02 0.53
C ALA A 128 13.21 -5.39 -0.37
N THR A 129 14.45 -5.07 0.04
CA THR A 129 15.66 -5.51 -0.67
C THR A 129 15.76 -7.03 -0.70
N GLU A 130 15.58 -7.70 0.44
CA GLU A 130 15.65 -9.17 0.50
C GLU A 130 14.45 -9.83 -0.20
N GLN A 131 13.27 -9.23 -0.10
CA GLN A 131 12.08 -9.66 -0.87
C GLN A 131 12.33 -9.57 -2.38
N GLY A 132 12.96 -8.49 -2.85
CA GLY A 132 13.35 -8.31 -4.25
C GLY A 132 14.37 -9.35 -4.72
N LEU A 133 15.35 -9.70 -3.89
CA LEU A 133 16.31 -10.78 -4.17
C LEU A 133 15.63 -12.14 -4.32
N LEU A 134 14.73 -12.50 -3.40
CA LEU A 134 13.95 -13.72 -3.47
C LEU A 134 13.05 -13.77 -4.71
N GLN A 135 12.39 -12.65 -5.01
CA GLN A 135 11.51 -12.51 -6.17
C GLN A 135 12.27 -12.66 -7.48
N GLY A 136 13.41 -11.97 -7.63
CA GLY A 136 14.23 -12.02 -8.83
C GLY A 136 14.84 -13.38 -9.09
N ARG A 137 15.11 -14.16 -8.03
CA ARG A 137 15.59 -15.56 -8.11
C ARG A 137 14.49 -16.59 -8.33
N GLY A 138 13.21 -16.17 -8.38
CA GLY A 138 12.08 -17.08 -8.51
C GLY A 138 11.79 -17.91 -7.25
N ARG A 139 12.36 -17.55 -6.07
CA ARG A 139 12.13 -18.24 -4.78
C ARG A 139 10.78 -17.81 -4.17
N PHE A 140 9.69 -18.03 -4.92
CA PHE A 140 8.36 -17.53 -4.57
C PHE A 140 7.79 -18.14 -3.29
N GLY A 141 8.12 -19.38 -2.97
CA GLY A 141 7.70 -20.02 -1.72
C GLY A 141 8.25 -19.28 -0.50
N GLU A 142 9.53 -18.96 -0.50
CA GLU A 142 10.18 -18.24 0.59
C GLU A 142 9.73 -16.77 0.65
N LEU A 143 9.54 -16.14 -0.51
CA LEU A 143 8.95 -14.81 -0.58
C LEU A 143 7.56 -14.80 0.04
N SER A 144 6.72 -15.80 -0.23
CA SER A 144 5.39 -15.95 0.36
C SER A 144 5.45 -16.06 1.89
N VAL A 145 6.38 -16.87 2.40
CA VAL A 145 6.60 -17.00 3.86
C VAL A 145 7.03 -15.66 4.48
N ILE A 146 7.96 -14.93 3.85
CA ILE A 146 8.40 -13.62 4.35
C ILE A 146 7.26 -12.60 4.31
N LEU A 147 6.42 -12.59 3.27
CA LEU A 147 5.26 -11.69 3.19
C LEU A 147 4.25 -11.99 4.31
N ALA A 148 3.90 -13.26 4.51
CA ALA A 148 3.01 -13.66 5.60
C ALA A 148 3.62 -13.35 6.98
N ALA A 149 4.90 -13.67 7.17
CA ALA A 149 5.63 -13.38 8.41
C ALA A 149 5.68 -11.88 8.71
N THR A 150 5.82 -11.02 7.69
CA THR A 150 5.80 -9.56 7.85
C THR A 150 4.47 -9.09 8.45
N GLY A 151 3.34 -9.61 7.94
CA GLY A 151 2.03 -9.30 8.51
C GLY A 151 1.89 -9.79 9.95
N ILE A 152 2.19 -11.06 10.19
CA ILE A 152 2.04 -11.69 11.50
C ILE A 152 2.95 -11.04 12.54
N ALA A 153 4.23 -10.85 12.23
CA ALA A 153 5.20 -10.28 13.17
C ALA A 153 4.98 -8.78 13.46
N LYS A 154 4.30 -8.07 12.58
CA LYS A 154 3.83 -6.71 12.85
C LYS A 154 2.59 -6.73 13.75
N VAL A 155 1.65 -7.64 13.50
CA VAL A 155 0.32 -7.65 14.12
C VAL A 155 0.35 -8.30 15.49
N VAL A 156 0.96 -9.47 15.64
CA VAL A 156 0.90 -10.24 16.90
C VAL A 156 1.48 -9.46 18.08
N PRO A 157 2.68 -8.84 18.00
CA PRO A 157 3.20 -8.05 19.12
C PRO A 157 2.36 -6.80 19.40
N ALA A 158 1.84 -6.13 18.37
CA ALA A 158 0.97 -4.97 18.55
C ALA A 158 -0.33 -5.35 19.26
N VAL A 159 -0.99 -6.44 18.85
CA VAL A 159 -2.19 -6.98 19.48
C VAL A 159 -1.90 -7.37 20.94
N ALA A 160 -0.79 -8.06 21.21
CA ALA A 160 -0.41 -8.44 22.55
C ALA A 160 -0.24 -7.23 23.48
N VAL A 161 0.42 -6.17 23.00
CA VAL A 161 0.58 -4.92 23.75
C VAL A 161 -0.76 -4.25 24.00
N LEU A 162 -1.64 -4.19 23.01
CA LEU A 162 -2.98 -3.59 23.16
C LEU A 162 -3.85 -4.40 24.12
N ALA A 163 -3.78 -5.73 24.10
CA ALA A 163 -4.55 -6.62 24.97
C ALA A 163 -4.23 -6.44 26.47
N ILE A 164 -3.01 -6.00 26.80
CA ILE A 164 -2.61 -5.69 28.17
C ILE A 164 -2.78 -4.21 28.56
N GLY A 165 -3.55 -3.44 27.77
CA GLY A 165 -3.83 -2.03 28.02
C GLY A 165 -2.77 -1.06 27.52
N GLY A 166 -1.92 -1.47 26.56
CA GLY A 166 -0.93 -0.60 25.92
C GLY A 166 -1.59 0.49 25.07
N ARG A 167 -0.83 1.57 24.80
CA ARG A 167 -1.25 2.72 24.00
C ARG A 167 -0.80 2.57 22.52
N ALA A 168 -1.28 3.45 21.66
CA ALA A 168 -0.91 3.49 20.24
C ALA A 168 0.61 3.42 20.00
N GLY A 169 1.39 4.25 20.71
CA GLY A 169 2.84 4.29 20.56
C GLY A 169 3.54 2.98 20.95
N SER A 170 3.14 2.32 22.04
CA SER A 170 3.72 1.03 22.43
C SER A 170 3.37 -0.09 21.46
N ALA A 171 2.16 -0.09 20.89
CA ALA A 171 1.75 -1.03 19.86
C ALA A 171 2.55 -0.84 18.56
N LEU A 172 2.77 0.42 18.14
CA LEU A 172 3.60 0.76 16.98
C LEU A 172 5.07 0.36 17.20
N ALA A 173 5.61 0.57 18.40
CA ALA A 173 6.97 0.14 18.74
C ALA A 173 7.11 -1.40 18.70
N ALA A 174 6.11 -2.13 19.22
CA ALA A 174 6.08 -3.59 19.14
C ALA A 174 6.01 -4.10 17.68
N ALA A 175 5.20 -3.44 16.84
CA ALA A 175 5.13 -3.72 15.41
C ALA A 175 6.47 -3.43 14.69
N ALA A 176 7.18 -2.37 15.07
CA ALA A 176 8.51 -2.03 14.54
C ALA A 176 9.54 -3.11 14.88
N ILE A 177 9.55 -3.60 16.13
CA ILE A 177 10.42 -4.71 16.56
C ILE A 177 10.11 -5.97 15.76
N GLY A 178 8.83 -6.33 15.59
CA GLY A 178 8.41 -7.46 14.76
C GLY A 178 8.89 -7.33 13.32
N THR A 179 8.78 -6.14 12.73
CA THR A 179 9.30 -5.85 11.39
C THR A 179 10.82 -6.01 11.30
N ALA A 180 11.57 -5.56 12.31
CA ALA A 180 13.02 -5.71 12.36
C ALA A 180 13.43 -7.19 12.43
N VAL A 181 12.75 -8.00 13.23
CA VAL A 181 12.98 -9.45 13.34
C VAL A 181 12.78 -10.14 11.98
N VAL A 182 11.69 -9.81 11.28
CA VAL A 182 11.45 -10.39 9.95
C VAL A 182 12.47 -9.90 8.92
N ALA A 183 12.89 -8.63 8.98
CA ALA A 183 13.94 -8.11 8.08
C ALA A 183 15.28 -8.86 8.29
N ALA A 184 15.64 -9.13 9.54
CA ALA A 184 16.81 -9.95 9.87
C ALA A 184 16.67 -11.40 9.39
N GLY A 185 15.50 -12.01 9.60
CA GLY A 185 15.19 -13.36 9.12
C GLY A 185 15.22 -13.48 7.59
N ALA A 186 14.66 -12.49 6.89
CA ALA A 186 14.70 -12.42 5.43
C ALA A 186 16.13 -12.32 4.90
N ARG A 187 16.98 -11.56 5.58
CA ARG A 187 18.42 -11.43 5.28
C ARG A 187 19.14 -12.77 5.36
N VAL A 188 18.88 -13.54 6.42
CA VAL A 188 19.46 -14.88 6.61
C VAL A 188 18.93 -15.84 5.55
N LEU A 189 17.62 -15.83 5.30
CA LEU A 189 16.97 -16.74 4.34
C LEU A 189 17.46 -16.47 2.91
N ALA A 190 17.48 -15.21 2.47
CA ALA A 190 17.95 -14.85 1.14
C ALA A 190 19.47 -15.07 0.93
N GLY A 191 20.25 -15.20 2.01
CA GLY A 191 21.68 -15.46 1.97
C GLY A 191 22.10 -16.94 1.97
N ARG A 192 21.15 -17.89 2.14
CA ARG A 192 21.46 -19.33 2.32
C ARG A 192 22.18 -19.98 1.13
N ASP A 193 21.89 -19.54 -0.09
CA ASP A 193 22.48 -20.13 -1.31
C ASP A 193 23.85 -19.52 -1.67
N GLY A 194 24.41 -18.72 -0.78
CA GLY A 194 25.63 -17.94 -1.04
C GLY A 194 25.34 -16.65 -1.82
N ALA A 195 26.27 -15.73 -1.78
CA ALA A 195 26.18 -14.48 -2.54
C ALA A 195 26.48 -14.79 -4.02
N VAL A 196 25.55 -14.49 -4.90
CA VAL A 196 25.80 -14.56 -6.34
C VAL A 196 26.72 -13.41 -6.72
N ALA A 197 27.91 -13.73 -7.21
CA ALA A 197 28.80 -12.75 -7.82
C ALA A 197 28.16 -12.31 -9.14
N GLY A 198 27.77 -11.03 -9.23
CA GLY A 198 27.22 -10.48 -10.46
C GLY A 198 28.31 -10.13 -11.47
N ALA A 199 27.92 -10.00 -12.72
CA ALA A 199 28.77 -9.38 -13.73
C ALA A 199 29.00 -7.90 -13.35
N GLU A 200 30.25 -7.44 -13.39
CA GLU A 200 30.53 -6.00 -13.22
C GLU A 200 29.89 -5.21 -14.36
N ARG A 201 28.80 -4.53 -14.06
CA ARG A 201 28.23 -3.57 -14.99
C ARG A 201 28.95 -2.25 -14.91
N ALA A 202 29.13 -1.61 -16.07
CA ALA A 202 29.77 -0.31 -16.19
C ALA A 202 29.03 0.82 -15.42
N ALA A 203 27.75 0.66 -15.12
CA ALA A 203 26.98 1.62 -14.31
C ALA A 203 25.98 0.87 -13.40
N PRO A 204 26.21 0.83 -12.09
CA PRO A 204 25.28 0.25 -11.12
C PRO A 204 24.00 1.10 -11.04
N VAL A 205 22.85 0.41 -10.85
CA VAL A 205 21.56 1.07 -10.64
C VAL A 205 21.63 1.93 -9.37
N GLY A 206 21.29 3.22 -9.51
CA GLY A 206 21.34 4.19 -8.42
C GLY A 206 19.99 4.44 -7.76
N VAL A 207 20.03 5.15 -6.61
CA VAL A 207 18.84 5.59 -5.86
C VAL A 207 17.85 6.37 -6.73
N ALA A 208 18.33 7.15 -7.69
CA ALA A 208 17.48 7.91 -8.62
C ALA A 208 16.53 7.02 -9.45
N ALA A 209 16.92 5.79 -9.79
CA ALA A 209 16.06 4.83 -10.47
C ALA A 209 14.91 4.37 -9.56
N VAL A 210 15.20 4.10 -8.28
CA VAL A 210 14.19 3.75 -7.28
C VAL A 210 13.22 4.91 -7.08
N LEU A 211 13.70 6.13 -6.93
CA LEU A 211 12.86 7.32 -6.75
C LEU A 211 11.95 7.56 -7.97
N ARG A 212 12.47 7.41 -9.18
CA ARG A 212 11.64 7.51 -10.40
C ARG A 212 10.56 6.43 -10.46
N ALA A 213 10.92 5.19 -10.09
CA ALA A 213 9.97 4.08 -10.06
C ALA A 213 8.88 4.27 -8.97
N SER A 214 9.19 4.98 -7.87
CA SER A 214 8.25 5.19 -6.77
C SER A 214 7.21 6.30 -7.02
N GLN A 215 7.41 7.18 -8.00
CA GLN A 215 6.60 8.40 -8.21
C GLN A 215 5.10 8.13 -8.30
N VAL A 216 4.69 7.17 -9.14
CA VAL A 216 3.27 6.84 -9.35
C VAL A 216 2.67 6.21 -8.11
N GLN A 217 3.41 5.28 -7.50
CA GLN A 217 2.96 4.60 -6.29
C GLN A 217 2.87 5.57 -5.11
N LEU A 218 3.81 6.53 -5.04
CA LEU A 218 3.78 7.58 -4.02
C LEU A 218 2.54 8.45 -4.16
N ALA A 219 2.21 8.90 -5.39
CA ALA A 219 1.02 9.70 -5.64
C ALA A 219 -0.26 8.95 -5.24
N LEU A 220 -0.38 7.66 -5.61
CA LEU A 220 -1.54 6.84 -5.27
C LEU A 220 -1.68 6.57 -3.77
N ILE A 221 -0.58 6.21 -3.10
CA ILE A 221 -0.61 5.95 -1.65
C ILE A 221 -0.82 7.23 -0.86
N ALA A 222 -0.22 8.35 -1.30
CA ALA A 222 -0.47 9.65 -0.72
C ALA A 222 -1.94 10.06 -0.88
N LEU A 223 -2.50 9.94 -2.09
CA LEU A 223 -3.92 10.21 -2.36
C LEU A 223 -4.84 9.34 -1.51
N SER A 224 -4.55 8.02 -1.38
CA SER A 224 -5.34 7.09 -0.54
C SER A 224 -5.14 7.25 0.97
N SER A 225 -4.35 8.21 1.42
CA SER A 225 -4.02 8.41 2.84
C SER A 225 -4.11 9.87 3.28
N ALA A 226 -4.19 10.81 2.34
CA ALA A 226 -4.23 12.24 2.63
C ALA A 226 -5.47 12.62 3.44
N ASP A 227 -6.63 12.10 3.06
CA ASP A 227 -7.88 12.24 3.78
C ASP A 227 -7.74 11.83 5.24
N LEU A 228 -7.22 10.63 5.51
CA LEU A 228 -7.02 10.11 6.86
C LEU A 228 -6.01 10.94 7.67
N LEU A 229 -4.92 11.41 7.04
CA LEU A 229 -3.94 12.28 7.71
C LEU A 229 -4.54 13.63 8.07
N LEU A 230 -5.36 14.21 7.18
CA LEU A 230 -5.96 15.50 7.37
C LEU A 230 -7.13 15.50 8.38
N THR A 231 -7.71 14.32 8.70
CA THR A 231 -8.75 14.26 9.75
C THR A 231 -8.30 14.86 11.06
N ARG A 232 -7.05 14.59 11.46
CA ARG A 232 -6.49 15.14 12.71
C ARG A 232 -6.22 16.64 12.68
N VAL A 233 -6.26 17.24 11.51
CA VAL A 233 -6.08 18.69 11.33
C VAL A 233 -7.44 19.43 11.34
N VAL A 234 -8.49 18.77 10.77
CA VAL A 234 -9.77 19.45 10.51
C VAL A 234 -10.93 18.94 11.38
N LEU A 235 -10.79 17.77 12.02
CA LEU A 235 -11.82 17.17 12.89
C LEU A 235 -11.31 17.04 14.33
N ASP A 236 -12.22 16.84 15.28
CA ASP A 236 -11.84 16.46 16.64
C ASP A 236 -11.32 15.00 16.69
N GLU A 237 -10.64 14.65 17.78
CA GLU A 237 -10.00 13.33 17.93
C GLU A 237 -10.99 12.15 17.81
N SER A 238 -12.21 12.32 18.31
CA SER A 238 -13.25 11.28 18.26
C SER A 238 -13.74 11.09 16.83
N GLN A 239 -14.04 12.17 16.12
CA GLN A 239 -14.44 12.15 14.71
C GLN A 239 -13.33 11.62 13.82
N ALA A 240 -12.08 12.02 14.07
CA ALA A 240 -10.91 11.50 13.35
C ALA A 240 -10.75 9.97 13.54
N GLY A 241 -11.03 9.45 14.73
CA GLY A 241 -11.04 8.01 14.99
C GLY A 241 -12.18 7.28 14.30
N GLN A 242 -13.36 7.86 14.27
CA GLN A 242 -14.51 7.34 13.52
C GLN A 242 -14.19 7.29 12.01
N TYR A 243 -13.61 8.36 11.47
CA TYR A 243 -13.12 8.39 10.08
C TYR A 243 -12.08 7.31 9.81
N ALA A 244 -11.12 7.15 10.72
CA ALA A 244 -10.06 6.16 10.60
C ALA A 244 -10.60 4.72 10.48
N LEU A 245 -11.70 4.40 11.17
CA LEU A 245 -12.40 3.12 10.99
C LEU A 245 -13.02 3.02 9.59
N GLY A 246 -13.67 4.07 9.11
CA GLY A 246 -14.18 4.12 7.74
C GLY A 246 -13.09 3.89 6.70
N ALA A 247 -11.92 4.49 6.89
CA ALA A 247 -10.77 4.34 6.01
C ALA A 247 -10.25 2.87 5.90
N VAL A 248 -10.60 1.99 6.85
CA VAL A 248 -10.36 0.54 6.70
C VAL A 248 -11.14 -0.02 5.51
N ALA A 249 -12.38 0.43 5.30
CA ALA A 249 -13.17 0.02 4.14
C ALA A 249 -12.58 0.57 2.83
N THR A 250 -12.09 1.81 2.81
CA THR A 250 -11.32 2.37 1.68
C THR A 250 -10.11 1.47 1.34
N LYS A 251 -9.29 1.14 2.34
CA LYS A 251 -8.10 0.30 2.15
C LYS A 251 -8.48 -1.11 1.66
N ALA A 252 -9.53 -1.71 2.21
CA ALA A 252 -10.01 -3.02 1.77
C ALA A 252 -10.45 -2.98 0.30
N ALA A 253 -11.25 -1.98 -0.10
CA ALA A 253 -11.71 -1.82 -1.47
C ALA A 253 -10.56 -1.50 -2.44
N PHE A 254 -9.57 -0.73 -2.03
CA PHE A 254 -8.41 -0.37 -2.83
C PHE A 254 -7.49 -1.58 -3.11
N TRP A 255 -7.24 -2.43 -2.10
CA TRP A 255 -6.31 -3.55 -2.22
C TRP A 255 -6.95 -4.85 -2.72
N LEU A 256 -8.27 -5.00 -2.62
CA LEU A 256 -8.99 -6.21 -3.05
C LEU A 256 -8.78 -6.53 -4.55
N PRO A 257 -8.82 -5.56 -5.49
CA PRO A 257 -8.56 -5.81 -6.90
C PRO A 257 -7.15 -6.30 -7.21
N ALA A 258 -6.16 -5.95 -6.39
CA ALA A 258 -4.80 -6.44 -6.57
C ALA A 258 -4.73 -7.97 -6.42
N ALA A 259 -5.51 -8.55 -5.51
CA ALA A 259 -5.62 -10.00 -5.34
C ALA A 259 -6.29 -10.68 -6.55
N VAL A 260 -7.32 -10.04 -7.13
CA VAL A 260 -8.01 -10.55 -8.32
C VAL A 260 -7.17 -10.36 -9.59
N GLY A 261 -6.39 -9.28 -9.67
CA GLY A 261 -5.47 -9.01 -10.78
C GLY A 261 -4.49 -10.15 -11.02
N VAL A 262 -4.00 -10.81 -9.97
CA VAL A 262 -3.11 -11.98 -10.08
C VAL A 262 -3.79 -13.15 -10.80
N VAL A 263 -5.09 -13.36 -10.60
CA VAL A 263 -5.85 -14.44 -11.26
C VAL A 263 -6.16 -14.08 -12.72
N LEU A 264 -6.37 -12.80 -13.03
CA LEU A 264 -6.74 -12.34 -14.38
C LEU A 264 -5.52 -11.96 -15.24
N TYR A 265 -4.39 -11.64 -14.63
CA TYR A 265 -3.17 -11.18 -15.32
C TYR A 265 -2.69 -12.09 -16.47
N PRO A 266 -2.71 -13.44 -16.34
CA PRO A 266 -2.29 -14.34 -17.44
C PRO A 266 -3.15 -14.18 -18.70
N ARG A 267 -4.42 -13.79 -18.55
CA ARG A 267 -5.35 -13.57 -19.68
C ARG A 267 -5.15 -12.22 -20.36
N MET A 268 -4.51 -11.26 -19.67
CA MET A 268 -4.27 -9.89 -20.14
C MET A 268 -2.93 -9.72 -20.87
N ALA A 269 -2.02 -10.67 -20.73
CA ALA A 269 -0.66 -10.63 -21.29
C ALA A 269 -0.57 -10.87 -22.81
N SER A 270 -1.69 -11.06 -23.52
CA SER A 270 -1.69 -11.28 -24.98
C SER A 270 -1.61 -9.93 -25.75
N PRO A 271 -0.57 -9.71 -26.58
CA PRO A 271 -0.35 -8.44 -27.28
C PRO A 271 -1.43 -8.05 -28.31
N ALA A 272 -2.18 -9.03 -28.82
CA ALA A 272 -3.10 -8.86 -29.97
C ALA A 272 -4.40 -8.08 -29.68
N HIS A 273 -4.74 -7.74 -28.41
CA HIS A 273 -6.05 -7.18 -28.04
C HIS A 273 -5.97 -6.01 -27.06
N SER A 274 -5.03 -5.10 -27.24
CA SER A 274 -4.67 -4.08 -26.22
C SER A 274 -5.82 -3.17 -25.76
N ALA A 275 -6.70 -2.70 -26.65
CA ALA A 275 -7.84 -1.84 -26.28
C ALA A 275 -8.97 -2.60 -25.60
N ARG A 276 -9.27 -3.82 -26.09
CA ARG A 276 -10.28 -4.70 -25.49
C ARG A 276 -9.83 -5.19 -24.13
N ALA A 277 -8.54 -5.50 -23.95
CA ALA A 277 -7.96 -5.92 -22.68
C ALA A 277 -8.05 -4.82 -21.61
N VAL A 278 -7.74 -3.57 -21.94
CA VAL A 278 -7.89 -2.43 -21.02
C VAL A 278 -9.35 -2.20 -20.63
N ARG A 279 -10.29 -2.24 -21.60
CA ARG A 279 -11.72 -2.11 -21.29
C ARG A 279 -12.20 -3.24 -20.37
N SER A 280 -11.78 -4.48 -20.65
CA SER A 280 -12.14 -5.65 -19.82
C SER A 280 -11.57 -5.52 -18.41
N ALA A 281 -10.32 -5.09 -18.26
CA ALA A 281 -9.69 -4.89 -16.97
C ALA A 281 -10.40 -3.82 -16.14
N LEU A 282 -10.65 -2.65 -16.75
CA LEU A 282 -11.38 -1.57 -16.07
C LEU A 282 -12.81 -1.99 -15.74
N GLY A 283 -13.49 -2.73 -16.63
CA GLY A 283 -14.82 -3.29 -16.37
C GLY A 283 -14.85 -4.24 -15.17
N VAL A 284 -13.85 -5.10 -15.05
CA VAL A 284 -13.71 -6.01 -13.88
C VAL A 284 -13.45 -5.20 -12.60
N LEU A 285 -12.59 -4.18 -12.64
CA LEU A 285 -12.32 -3.32 -11.48
C LEU A 285 -13.58 -2.57 -11.03
N VAL A 286 -14.34 -2.01 -11.96
CA VAL A 286 -15.61 -1.33 -11.68
C VAL A 286 -16.63 -2.31 -11.11
N GLY A 287 -16.78 -3.50 -11.72
CA GLY A 287 -17.70 -4.54 -11.23
C GLY A 287 -17.35 -5.02 -9.82
N LEU A 288 -16.07 -5.28 -9.56
CA LEU A 288 -15.60 -5.67 -8.24
C LEU A 288 -15.78 -4.52 -7.23
N GLY A 289 -15.49 -3.29 -7.64
CA GLY A 289 -15.75 -2.09 -6.84
C GLY A 289 -17.22 -1.97 -6.43
N ALA A 290 -18.15 -2.16 -7.38
CA ALA A 290 -19.58 -2.14 -7.10
C ALA A 290 -20.00 -3.22 -6.09
N VAL A 291 -19.47 -4.44 -6.22
CA VAL A 291 -19.70 -5.53 -5.26
C VAL A 291 -19.16 -5.17 -3.87
N THR A 292 -17.97 -4.58 -3.81
CA THR A 292 -17.36 -4.17 -2.53
C THR A 292 -18.17 -3.06 -1.87
N VAL A 293 -18.63 -2.06 -2.63
CA VAL A 293 -19.49 -0.97 -2.13
C VAL A 293 -20.81 -1.52 -1.58
N ALA A 294 -21.47 -2.42 -2.34
CA ALA A 294 -22.71 -3.07 -1.90
C ALA A 294 -22.45 -3.91 -0.63
N GLY A 295 -21.35 -4.67 -0.60
CA GLY A 295 -20.95 -5.44 0.58
C GLY A 295 -20.71 -4.56 1.81
N ALA A 296 -20.01 -3.44 1.65
CA ALA A 296 -19.78 -2.48 2.73
C ALA A 296 -21.11 -1.89 3.26
N ALA A 297 -22.04 -1.55 2.37
CA ALA A 297 -23.37 -1.08 2.76
C ALA A 297 -24.18 -2.14 3.54
N LEU A 298 -24.11 -3.41 3.11
CA LEU A 298 -24.81 -4.52 3.77
C LEU A 298 -24.21 -4.86 5.14
N VAL A 299 -22.87 -4.80 5.27
CA VAL A 299 -22.17 -5.15 6.52
C VAL A 299 -22.13 -3.95 7.49
N ALA A 300 -22.42 -2.73 7.03
CA ALA A 300 -22.40 -1.51 7.84
C ALA A 300 -23.12 -1.63 9.19
N PRO A 301 -24.31 -2.27 9.34
CA PRO A 301 -24.96 -2.42 10.65
C PRO A 301 -24.17 -3.25 11.67
N LEU A 302 -23.19 -4.05 11.24
CA LEU A 302 -22.36 -4.84 12.14
C LEU A 302 -21.20 -4.03 12.73
N ALA A 303 -20.85 -2.86 12.16
CA ALA A 303 -19.72 -2.07 12.63
C ALA A 303 -19.81 -1.71 14.12
N PRO A 304 -20.92 -1.14 14.65
CA PRO A 304 -21.01 -0.83 16.07
C PRO A 304 -20.96 -2.07 16.98
N ILE A 305 -21.39 -3.24 16.49
CA ILE A 305 -21.35 -4.50 17.22
C ILE A 305 -19.90 -5.00 17.35
N LEU A 306 -19.13 -4.88 16.28
CA LEU A 306 -17.76 -5.40 16.22
C LEU A 306 -16.75 -4.50 16.95
N VAL A 307 -16.87 -3.17 16.77
CA VAL A 307 -15.85 -2.21 17.24
C VAL A 307 -16.32 -1.30 18.37
N GLY A 308 -17.61 -1.20 18.62
CA GLY A 308 -18.21 -0.38 19.69
C GLY A 308 -19.21 0.65 19.18
N GLN A 309 -20.15 1.05 20.06
CA GLN A 309 -21.21 2.02 19.73
C GLN A 309 -20.68 3.43 19.42
N GLU A 310 -19.47 3.74 19.85
CA GLU A 310 -18.79 5.01 19.57
C GLU A 310 -18.55 5.25 18.08
N TYR A 311 -18.58 4.18 17.27
CA TYR A 311 -18.42 4.21 15.81
C TYR A 311 -19.75 4.21 15.03
N ALA A 312 -20.89 4.22 15.73
CA ALA A 312 -22.21 4.28 15.07
C ALA A 312 -22.38 5.46 14.08
N PRO A 313 -21.81 6.66 14.32
CA PRO A 313 -21.95 7.77 13.37
C PRO A 313 -21.37 7.52 11.98
N VAL A 314 -20.34 6.67 11.86
CA VAL A 314 -19.71 6.37 10.56
C VAL A 314 -20.38 5.20 9.83
N GLN A 315 -21.23 4.43 10.51
CA GLN A 315 -21.92 3.26 9.95
C GLN A 315 -22.60 3.58 8.61
N GLY A 316 -23.39 4.64 8.55
CA GLY A 316 -24.13 5.04 7.34
C GLY A 316 -23.24 5.58 6.20
N LEU A 317 -21.96 5.75 6.43
CA LEU A 317 -20.99 6.28 5.46
C LEU A 317 -20.03 5.22 4.92
N LEU A 318 -20.03 3.98 5.43
CA LEU A 318 -19.06 2.94 5.04
C LEU A 318 -19.08 2.63 3.55
N TRP A 319 -20.22 2.75 2.88
CA TRP A 319 -20.31 2.60 1.43
C TRP A 319 -19.57 3.69 0.66
N LEU A 320 -19.51 4.93 1.19
CA LEU A 320 -18.71 6.02 0.59
C LEU A 320 -17.21 5.73 0.72
N PHE A 321 -16.77 5.24 1.86
CA PHE A 321 -15.38 4.82 2.05
C PHE A 321 -15.00 3.68 1.09
N ALA A 322 -15.87 2.69 0.94
CA ALA A 322 -15.65 1.62 -0.04
C ALA A 322 -15.66 2.15 -1.49
N LEU A 323 -16.50 3.14 -1.80
CA LEU A 323 -16.55 3.79 -3.11
C LEU A 323 -15.25 4.55 -3.41
N ASP A 324 -14.71 5.26 -2.42
CA ASP A 324 -13.41 5.92 -2.54
C ASP A 324 -12.32 4.91 -2.89
N GLY A 325 -12.20 3.83 -2.12
CA GLY A 325 -11.25 2.76 -2.39
C GLY A 325 -11.42 2.10 -3.76
N ALA A 326 -12.67 1.93 -4.21
CA ALA A 326 -12.97 1.41 -5.54
C ALA A 326 -12.52 2.37 -6.65
N CYS A 327 -12.75 3.68 -6.49
CA CYS A 327 -12.27 4.70 -7.44
C CYS A 327 -10.73 4.72 -7.50
N LEU A 328 -10.05 4.64 -6.36
CA LEU A 328 -8.60 4.55 -6.29
C LEU A 328 -8.06 3.28 -6.97
N ALA A 329 -8.75 2.14 -6.84
CA ALA A 329 -8.37 0.90 -7.52
C ALA A 329 -8.51 1.02 -9.04
N VAL A 330 -9.57 1.66 -9.54
CA VAL A 330 -9.76 1.96 -10.97
C VAL A 330 -8.66 2.90 -11.46
N LEU A 331 -8.35 3.97 -10.69
CA LEU A 331 -7.27 4.89 -11.00
C LEU A 331 -5.92 4.17 -11.11
N GLN A 332 -5.61 3.29 -10.16
CA GLN A 332 -4.38 2.49 -10.18
C GLN A 332 -4.31 1.61 -11.44
N GLY A 333 -5.38 0.90 -11.77
CA GLY A 333 -5.44 0.05 -12.97
C GLY A 333 -5.27 0.85 -14.27
N ALA A 334 -5.89 2.02 -14.35
CA ALA A 334 -5.77 2.93 -15.48
C ALA A 334 -4.33 3.49 -15.63
N LEU A 335 -3.69 3.88 -14.50
CA LEU A 335 -2.30 4.36 -14.48
C LEU A 335 -1.32 3.26 -14.89
N LEU A 336 -1.48 2.05 -14.38
CA LEU A 336 -0.62 0.92 -14.76
C LEU A 336 -0.73 0.62 -16.26
N SER A 337 -1.94 0.68 -16.84
CA SER A 337 -2.14 0.51 -18.28
C SER A 337 -1.52 1.63 -19.11
N ALA A 338 -1.50 2.85 -18.58
CA ALA A 338 -0.89 4.02 -19.24
C ALA A 338 0.65 3.95 -19.20
N ILE A 339 1.22 3.53 -18.07
CA ILE A 339 2.68 3.37 -17.91
C ILE A 339 3.20 2.27 -18.83
N ALA A 340 2.48 1.15 -18.97
CA ALA A 340 2.83 0.08 -19.89
C ALA A 340 2.94 0.57 -21.36
N ARG A 341 2.43 1.76 -21.68
CA ARG A 341 2.45 2.43 -22.98
C ARG A 341 3.32 3.71 -23.02
N GLU A 342 4.23 3.84 -22.08
CA GLU A 342 5.16 4.98 -21.96
C GLU A 342 4.48 6.35 -21.76
N ARG A 343 3.20 6.40 -21.40
CA ARG A 343 2.44 7.63 -21.13
C ARG A 343 2.57 8.09 -19.69
N THR A 344 3.79 8.29 -19.22
CA THR A 344 4.11 8.66 -17.83
C THR A 344 3.51 10.00 -17.37
N ARG A 345 3.17 10.90 -18.32
CA ARG A 345 2.53 12.19 -18.00
C ARG A 345 1.17 12.04 -17.30
N LEU A 346 0.48 10.90 -17.48
CA LEU A 346 -0.79 10.64 -16.80
C LEU A 346 -0.63 10.45 -15.29
N ALA A 347 0.58 10.15 -14.80
CA ALA A 347 0.88 10.15 -13.37
C ALA A 347 0.70 11.54 -12.72
N LEU A 348 0.86 12.63 -13.49
CA LEU A 348 0.58 13.98 -13.00
C LEU A 348 -0.88 14.16 -12.57
N ALA A 349 -1.83 13.42 -13.16
CA ALA A 349 -3.23 13.48 -12.76
C ALA A 349 -3.43 13.06 -11.30
N ALA A 350 -2.69 12.06 -10.82
CA ALA A 350 -2.76 11.64 -9.41
C ALA A 350 -2.18 12.71 -8.45
N TRP A 351 -1.11 13.40 -8.86
CA TRP A 351 -0.54 14.52 -8.09
C TRP A 351 -1.47 15.72 -8.06
N VAL A 352 -2.12 16.05 -9.18
CA VAL A 352 -3.13 17.13 -9.25
C VAL A 352 -4.35 16.78 -8.40
N ALA A 353 -4.82 15.52 -8.43
CA ALA A 353 -5.92 15.06 -7.60
C ALA A 353 -5.56 15.17 -6.10
N LEU A 354 -4.35 14.74 -5.72
CA LEU A 354 -3.86 14.89 -4.35
C LEU A 354 -3.82 16.35 -3.89
N ALA A 355 -3.26 17.23 -4.73
CA ALA A 355 -3.20 18.66 -4.40
C ALA A 355 -4.60 19.28 -4.28
N ALA A 356 -5.52 18.91 -5.18
CA ALA A 356 -6.91 19.36 -5.13
C ALA A 356 -7.63 18.83 -3.87
N GLU A 357 -7.46 17.55 -3.55
CA GLU A 357 -8.03 16.92 -2.35
C GLU A 357 -7.57 17.63 -1.08
N VAL A 358 -6.26 17.81 -0.91
CA VAL A 358 -5.69 18.52 0.24
C VAL A 358 -6.24 19.94 0.35
N ALA A 359 -6.27 20.70 -0.76
CA ALA A 359 -6.77 22.07 -0.76
C ALA A 359 -8.28 22.14 -0.42
N LEU A 360 -9.08 21.22 -0.97
CA LEU A 360 -10.53 21.18 -0.71
C LEU A 360 -10.83 20.75 0.74
N ILE A 361 -10.09 19.77 1.28
CA ILE A 361 -10.26 19.34 2.67
C ILE A 361 -9.91 20.48 3.62
N LEU A 362 -8.75 21.11 3.45
CA LEU A 362 -8.32 22.20 4.33
C LEU A 362 -9.20 23.47 4.21
N GLY A 363 -9.81 23.70 3.04
CA GLY A 363 -10.64 24.87 2.81
C GLY A 363 -12.11 24.71 3.20
N PHE A 364 -12.66 23.49 3.14
CA PHE A 364 -14.11 23.31 3.19
C PHE A 364 -14.58 22.17 4.10
N ALA A 365 -13.70 21.23 4.52
CA ALA A 365 -14.12 20.10 5.33
C ALA A 365 -14.17 20.48 6.81
N SER A 366 -15.32 20.22 7.45
CA SER A 366 -15.54 20.36 8.89
C SER A 366 -16.31 19.18 9.48
N THR A 367 -16.67 18.20 8.66
CA THR A 367 -17.41 17.00 9.07
C THR A 367 -16.89 15.76 8.35
N ILE A 368 -17.07 14.59 8.98
CA ILE A 368 -16.72 13.27 8.39
C ILE A 368 -17.33 13.13 6.98
N ARG A 369 -18.60 13.50 6.82
CA ARG A 369 -19.30 13.37 5.53
C ARG A 369 -18.68 14.25 4.46
N GLN A 370 -18.37 15.51 4.76
CA GLN A 370 -17.73 16.42 3.79
C GLN A 370 -16.37 15.89 3.36
N LEU A 371 -15.57 15.44 4.32
CA LEU A 371 -14.22 14.94 4.08
C LEU A 371 -14.24 13.73 3.16
N ILE A 372 -15.04 12.68 3.47
CA ILE A 372 -15.12 11.49 2.60
C ILE A 372 -15.76 11.81 1.24
N THR A 373 -16.69 12.78 1.17
CA THR A 373 -17.27 13.17 -0.11
C THR A 373 -16.24 13.85 -1.01
N ILE A 374 -15.37 14.71 -0.45
CA ILE A 374 -14.27 15.35 -1.18
C ILE A 374 -13.32 14.25 -1.70
N ALA A 375 -12.90 13.30 -0.84
CA ALA A 375 -12.03 12.19 -1.23
C ALA A 375 -12.62 11.37 -2.38
N VAL A 376 -13.90 10.95 -2.28
CA VAL A 376 -14.60 10.21 -3.35
C VAL A 376 -14.65 11.00 -4.65
N VAL A 377 -14.99 12.28 -4.60
CA VAL A 377 -15.12 13.11 -5.82
C VAL A 377 -13.77 13.28 -6.49
N THR A 378 -12.72 13.58 -5.74
CA THR A 378 -11.36 13.74 -6.30
C THR A 378 -10.82 12.43 -6.86
N ALA A 379 -10.99 11.31 -6.17
CA ALA A 379 -10.59 9.99 -6.65
C ALA A 379 -11.39 9.58 -7.90
N ALA A 380 -12.72 9.80 -7.93
CA ALA A 380 -13.58 9.47 -9.06
C ALA A 380 -13.24 10.30 -10.31
N LEU A 381 -13.01 11.61 -10.16
CA LEU A 381 -12.61 12.48 -11.25
C LEU A 381 -11.24 12.07 -11.81
N ALA A 382 -10.25 11.79 -10.94
CA ALA A 382 -8.95 11.31 -11.36
C ALA A 382 -9.06 9.97 -12.10
N ALA A 383 -9.83 9.02 -11.56
CA ALA A 383 -10.07 7.73 -12.18
C ALA A 383 -10.74 7.87 -13.56
N ALA A 384 -11.74 8.73 -13.69
CA ALA A 384 -12.44 8.98 -14.95
C ALA A 384 -11.49 9.59 -16.01
N VAL A 385 -10.75 10.65 -15.64
CA VAL A 385 -9.82 11.33 -16.55
C VAL A 385 -8.74 10.38 -17.05
N VAL A 386 -8.10 9.64 -16.15
CA VAL A 386 -7.01 8.71 -16.51
C VAL A 386 -7.54 7.52 -17.31
N SER A 387 -8.73 6.98 -16.95
CA SER A 387 -9.36 5.88 -17.70
C SER A 387 -9.72 6.28 -19.13
N VAL A 388 -10.33 7.46 -19.33
CA VAL A 388 -10.65 7.98 -20.65
C VAL A 388 -9.37 8.20 -21.47
N ALA A 389 -8.33 8.76 -20.88
CA ALA A 389 -7.04 8.97 -21.56
C ALA A 389 -6.36 7.64 -21.94
N ALA A 390 -6.43 6.62 -21.06
CA ALA A 390 -5.92 5.28 -21.31
C ALA A 390 -6.68 4.58 -22.46
N LEU A 391 -8.01 4.70 -22.50
CA LEU A 391 -8.85 4.12 -23.53
C LEU A 391 -8.64 4.79 -24.90
N ARG A 392 -8.62 6.12 -24.97
CA ARG A 392 -8.35 6.87 -26.23
C ARG A 392 -6.97 6.51 -26.79
N GLY A 393 -5.97 6.37 -25.92
CA GLY A 393 -4.64 5.94 -26.34
C GLY A 393 -4.57 4.49 -26.80
N ALA A 394 -5.51 3.65 -26.36
CA ALA A 394 -5.61 2.27 -26.81
C ALA A 394 -6.23 2.15 -28.20
N ASP A 395 -7.20 2.99 -28.50
CA ASP A 395 -7.88 3.02 -29.82
C ASP A 395 -6.98 3.63 -30.92
N SER A 396 -6.10 4.59 -30.58
CA SER A 396 -5.16 5.19 -31.53
C SER A 396 -3.98 4.29 -31.94
N ALA A 397 -3.60 3.32 -31.08
CA ALA A 397 -2.52 2.37 -31.38
C ALA A 397 -3.02 1.14 -32.17
N GLY A 398 -4.33 0.95 -32.30
CA GLY A 398 -4.95 -0.11 -33.09
C GLY A 398 -5.34 0.28 -34.52
N ARG A 399 -5.08 1.54 -34.90
CA ARG A 399 -5.22 2.06 -36.28
C ARG A 399 -3.85 2.18 -36.91
#